data_f2b15913e0e4568a82f828ef096a676b
#
_entry.id   f2b15913e0e4568a82f828ef096a676b
#
_cell.length_a   1.000
_cell.length_b   1.000
_cell.length_c   1.000
_cell.angle_alpha   90.00
_cell.angle_beta   90.00
_cell.angle_gamma   90.00
#
_symmetry.space_group_name_H-M   'P 1'
#
loop_
_entity.id
_entity.type
_entity.pdbx_description
1 polymer ?
#
loop_
_entity_poly.entity_id
_entity_poly.type
_entity_poly.pdbx_seq_one_letter_code
_entity_poly.pdbx_strand_id
1 'polypeptide(L)'
;MKKKEDLKKRLTPIQFEVTQKNGTEPPFQNEYWDLKDDGIYVDIVSGEPLFSSKDKFESNCGWPSFTKPLPETKLIEKLDESFGMTRIEIRSEKADSHLGHVFPDGPPPTGLRYCINSAALKFIPKEDLEKEGYGEYKKLFE
;
A
#
# COMPACT_ATOMS: atom_id res chain seq x y z
N MET A 1 5.01 -8.17 17.91
CA MET A 1 3.78 -7.64 17.32
C MET A 1 3.23 -6.50 18.16
N LYS A 2 2.84 -5.40 17.57
CA LYS A 2 2.31 -4.26 18.31
C LYS A 2 0.87 -4.52 18.72
N LYS A 3 0.54 -4.15 19.95
CA LYS A 3 -0.83 -4.26 20.44
C LYS A 3 -1.69 -3.17 19.81
N LYS A 4 -3.00 -3.44 19.67
CA LYS A 4 -3.93 -2.46 19.08
C LYS A 4 -3.94 -1.12 19.82
N GLU A 5 -3.76 -1.15 21.12
CA GLU A 5 -3.71 0.07 21.94
C GLU A 5 -2.55 0.97 21.56
N ASP A 6 -1.36 0.38 21.30
CA ASP A 6 -0.19 1.13 20.87
C ASP A 6 -0.39 1.71 19.49
N LEU A 7 -1.05 0.97 18.60
CA LEU A 7 -1.34 1.45 17.26
C LEU A 7 -2.32 2.62 17.29
N LYS A 8 -3.34 2.58 18.16
CA LYS A 8 -4.29 3.69 18.31
C LYS A 8 -3.59 4.99 18.69
N LYS A 9 -2.51 4.90 19.48
CA LYS A 9 -1.77 6.08 19.91
C LYS A 9 -0.89 6.64 18.79
N ARG A 10 -0.35 5.76 17.95
CA ARG A 10 0.62 6.15 16.92
C ARG A 10 -0.04 6.51 15.60
N LEU A 11 -1.10 5.81 15.23
CA LEU A 11 -1.77 6.01 13.94
C LEU A 11 -2.87 7.07 14.05
N THR A 12 -3.11 7.76 12.94
CA THR A 12 -4.29 8.63 12.86
C THR A 12 -5.55 7.76 12.84
N PRO A 13 -6.73 8.33 13.14
CA PRO A 13 -7.98 7.55 13.11
C PRO A 13 -8.21 6.82 11.78
N ILE A 14 -7.96 7.48 10.64
CA ILE A 14 -8.18 6.84 9.34
C ILE A 14 -7.15 5.73 9.09
N GLN A 15 -5.89 5.90 9.51
CA GLN A 15 -4.87 4.87 9.37
C GLN A 15 -5.24 3.63 10.19
N PHE A 16 -5.73 3.83 11.39
CA PHE A 16 -6.16 2.73 12.25
C PHE A 16 -7.37 2.01 11.65
N GLU A 17 -8.37 2.77 11.21
CA GLU A 17 -9.58 2.21 10.61
C GLU A 17 -9.26 1.36 9.38
N VAL A 18 -8.42 1.86 8.50
CA VAL A 18 -8.06 1.14 7.27
C VAL A 18 -7.26 -0.13 7.57
N THR A 19 -6.20 -0.02 8.38
CA THR A 19 -5.28 -1.15 8.57
C THR A 19 -5.81 -2.20 9.55
N GLN A 20 -6.60 -1.80 10.55
CA GLN A 20 -7.03 -2.69 11.63
C GLN A 20 -8.50 -3.09 11.54
N LYS A 21 -9.32 -2.33 10.84
CA LYS A 21 -10.76 -2.58 10.73
C LYS A 21 -11.24 -2.76 9.30
N ASN A 22 -10.32 -2.98 8.37
CA ASN A 22 -10.62 -3.18 6.95
C ASN A 22 -11.38 -2.01 6.32
N GLY A 23 -11.15 -0.79 6.82
CA GLY A 23 -11.82 0.39 6.30
C GLY A 23 -11.25 0.84 4.96
N THR A 24 -11.92 1.80 4.35
CA THR A 24 -11.50 2.40 3.07
C THR A 24 -11.56 3.90 3.19
N GLU A 25 -10.48 4.58 2.81
CA GLU A 25 -10.44 6.03 2.80
C GLU A 25 -11.20 6.57 1.58
N PRO A 26 -11.64 7.85 1.60
CA PRO A 26 -12.35 8.43 0.44
C PRO A 26 -11.47 8.48 -0.81
N PRO A 27 -12.03 8.20 -1.99
CA PRO A 27 -11.28 8.31 -3.24
C PRO A 27 -10.98 9.79 -3.53
N PHE A 28 -9.82 10.04 -4.13
CA PHE A 28 -9.33 11.38 -4.49
C PHE A 28 -9.16 12.33 -3.30
N GLN A 29 -9.32 11.82 -2.08
CA GLN A 29 -9.16 12.58 -0.83
C GLN A 29 -8.24 11.83 0.10
N ASN A 30 -7.08 11.43 -0.40
CA ASN A 30 -6.08 10.72 0.37
C ASN A 30 -4.69 11.17 -0.05
N GLU A 31 -3.69 10.83 0.73
CA GLU A 31 -2.39 11.47 0.66
C GLU A 31 -1.62 11.18 -0.62
N TYR A 32 -1.69 9.95 -1.13
CA TYR A 32 -0.79 9.51 -2.19
C TYR A 32 -1.46 9.16 -3.52
N TRP A 33 -2.75 9.38 -3.68
CA TRP A 33 -3.43 8.94 -4.90
C TRP A 33 -2.82 9.55 -6.17
N ASP A 34 -2.34 10.79 -6.10
CA ASP A 34 -1.75 11.49 -7.24
C ASP A 34 -0.26 11.83 -7.05
N LEU A 35 0.39 11.24 -6.05
CA LEU A 35 1.81 11.48 -5.81
C LEU A 35 2.64 10.83 -6.92
N LYS A 36 3.57 11.61 -7.51
CA LYS A 36 4.43 11.16 -8.62
C LYS A 36 5.91 11.15 -8.28
N ASP A 37 6.27 11.48 -7.05
CA ASP A 37 7.66 11.49 -6.61
C ASP A 37 8.24 10.08 -6.60
N ASP A 38 9.56 9.98 -6.84
CA ASP A 38 10.26 8.70 -6.79
C ASP A 38 10.53 8.27 -5.36
N GLY A 39 10.24 7.02 -5.07
CA GLY A 39 10.47 6.45 -3.76
C GLY A 39 9.77 5.10 -3.62
N ILE A 40 9.69 4.62 -2.39
CA ILE A 40 8.98 3.38 -2.09
C ILE A 40 7.85 3.64 -1.10
N TYR A 41 6.89 2.73 -1.08
CA TYR A 41 5.75 2.76 -0.17
C TYR A 41 5.87 1.58 0.78
N VAL A 42 5.83 1.86 2.09
CA VAL A 42 5.96 0.83 3.11
C VAL A 42 4.68 0.76 3.94
N ASP A 43 4.49 -0.37 4.63
CA ASP A 43 3.35 -0.57 5.53
C ASP A 43 3.47 0.44 6.69
N ILE A 44 2.42 1.24 6.91
CA ILE A 44 2.44 2.25 7.97
C ILE A 44 2.54 1.60 9.37
N VAL A 45 2.13 0.35 9.50
CA VAL A 45 2.17 -0.37 10.78
C VAL A 45 3.56 -0.95 11.06
N SER A 46 4.11 -1.71 10.11
CA SER A 46 5.35 -2.47 10.31
C SER A 46 6.60 -1.85 9.70
N GLY A 47 6.44 -0.96 8.72
CA GLY A 47 7.56 -0.45 7.93
C GLY A 47 8.01 -1.40 6.84
N GLU A 48 7.30 -2.50 6.63
CA GLU A 48 7.64 -3.47 5.58
C GLU A 48 7.55 -2.83 4.20
N PRO A 49 8.61 -2.92 3.36
CA PRO A 49 8.54 -2.39 1.98
C PRO A 49 7.51 -3.15 1.16
N LEU A 50 6.66 -2.43 0.44
CA LEU A 50 5.56 -3.03 -0.30
C LEU A 50 5.59 -2.72 -1.79
N PHE A 51 5.70 -1.44 -2.17
CA PHE A 51 5.58 -1.01 -3.57
C PHE A 51 6.61 0.06 -3.91
N SER A 52 6.94 0.15 -5.20
CA SER A 52 7.80 1.18 -5.75
C SER A 52 6.99 2.17 -6.58
N SER A 53 7.40 3.44 -6.55
CA SER A 53 6.81 4.46 -7.43
C SER A 53 6.95 4.10 -8.90
N LYS A 54 7.95 3.29 -9.26
CA LYS A 54 8.13 2.84 -10.64
C LYS A 54 7.00 1.95 -11.15
N ASP A 55 6.29 1.30 -10.23
CA ASP A 55 5.17 0.43 -10.56
C ASP A 55 3.82 1.11 -10.32
N LYS A 56 3.84 2.39 -9.93
CA LYS A 56 2.63 3.17 -9.72
C LYS A 56 2.13 3.76 -11.03
N PHE A 57 0.82 3.76 -11.23
CA PHE A 57 0.22 4.31 -12.43
C PHE A 57 -1.11 4.99 -12.12
N GLU A 58 -1.58 5.83 -13.04
CA GLU A 58 -2.86 6.52 -12.89
C GLU A 58 -3.99 5.63 -13.40
N SER A 59 -4.86 5.19 -12.48
CA SER A 59 -5.98 4.30 -12.80
C SER A 59 -7.33 5.00 -12.77
N ASN A 60 -7.37 6.25 -12.29
CA ASN A 60 -8.60 7.02 -12.07
C ASN A 60 -9.53 6.41 -11.02
N CYS A 61 -9.04 5.48 -10.21
CA CYS A 61 -9.86 4.90 -9.14
C CYS A 61 -9.91 5.76 -7.87
N GLY A 62 -9.01 6.75 -7.76
CA GLY A 62 -8.98 7.64 -6.61
C GLY A 62 -8.06 7.20 -5.48
N TRP A 63 -7.34 6.09 -5.66
CA TRP A 63 -6.36 5.57 -4.70
C TRP A 63 -5.05 5.25 -5.42
N PRO A 64 -3.92 5.20 -4.68
CA PRO A 64 -2.66 4.76 -5.30
C PRO A 64 -2.83 3.39 -5.95
N SER A 65 -2.36 3.27 -7.18
CA SER A 65 -2.49 2.04 -7.95
C SER A 65 -1.13 1.58 -8.43
N PHE A 66 -0.88 0.26 -8.31
CA PHE A 66 0.40 -0.34 -8.66
C PHE A 66 0.19 -1.58 -9.51
N THR A 67 1.15 -1.87 -10.40
CA THR A 67 1.07 -3.05 -11.26
C THR A 67 1.56 -4.32 -10.56
N LYS A 68 2.44 -4.17 -9.56
CA LYS A 68 3.02 -5.29 -8.82
C LYS A 68 3.67 -4.79 -7.54
N PRO A 69 3.87 -5.68 -6.54
CA PRO A 69 4.66 -5.31 -5.36
C PRO A 69 6.15 -5.36 -5.68
N LEU A 70 6.97 -4.92 -4.72
CA LEU A 70 8.42 -5.06 -4.82
C LEU A 70 8.80 -6.54 -4.93
N PRO A 71 9.94 -6.86 -5.62
CA PRO A 71 10.24 -8.26 -5.96
C PRO A 71 10.29 -9.23 -4.78
N GLU A 72 10.72 -8.80 -3.62
CA GLU A 72 10.84 -9.67 -2.45
C GLU A 72 9.66 -9.58 -1.49
N THR A 73 8.67 -8.75 -1.82
CA THR A 73 7.49 -8.56 -0.99
C THR A 73 6.47 -9.65 -1.25
N LYS A 74 6.00 -10.27 -0.18
CA LYS A 74 4.91 -11.25 -0.24
C LYS A 74 3.65 -10.60 0.31
N LEU A 75 2.59 -10.63 -0.47
CA LEU A 75 1.29 -10.12 -0.05
C LEU A 75 0.35 -11.29 0.21
N ILE A 76 -0.53 -11.10 1.18
CA ILE A 76 -1.56 -12.10 1.51
C ILE A 76 -2.82 -11.73 0.73
N GLU A 77 -3.37 -12.69 0.00
CA GLU A 77 -4.62 -12.52 -0.76
C GLU A 77 -5.74 -13.24 -0.05
N LYS A 78 -6.85 -12.56 0.15
CA LYS A 78 -8.04 -13.15 0.76
C LYS A 78 -9.27 -12.82 -0.08
N LEU A 79 -10.17 -13.79 -0.20
CA LEU A 79 -11.44 -13.56 -0.88
C LEU A 79 -12.28 -12.62 -0.01
N ASP A 80 -12.78 -11.56 -0.63
CA ASP A 80 -13.65 -10.57 0.02
C ASP A 80 -14.97 -10.53 -0.71
N GLU A 81 -16.03 -10.98 -0.04
CA GLU A 81 -17.37 -11.03 -0.61
C GLU A 81 -18.30 -9.97 -0.01
N SER A 82 -17.72 -8.96 0.67
CA SER A 82 -18.51 -7.90 1.28
C SER A 82 -19.22 -7.02 0.22
N PHE A 83 -20.29 -6.37 0.62
CA PHE A 83 -21.07 -5.46 -0.22
C PHE A 83 -21.64 -6.13 -1.49
N GLY A 84 -21.86 -7.44 -1.45
CA GLY A 84 -22.37 -8.16 -2.61
C GLY A 84 -21.42 -8.29 -3.78
N MET A 85 -20.12 -7.97 -3.56
CA MET A 85 -19.07 -8.05 -4.57
C MET A 85 -18.11 -9.18 -4.25
N THR A 86 -17.48 -9.74 -5.29
CA THR A 86 -16.41 -10.71 -5.12
C THR A 86 -15.11 -10.06 -5.53
N ARG A 87 -14.22 -9.85 -4.56
CA ARG A 87 -12.93 -9.18 -4.79
C ARG A 87 -11.83 -9.93 -4.07
N ILE A 88 -10.58 -9.65 -4.45
CA ILE A 88 -9.40 -10.19 -3.75
C ILE A 88 -8.81 -9.08 -2.89
N GLU A 89 -8.91 -9.26 -1.59
CA GLU A 89 -8.32 -8.34 -0.61
C GLU A 89 -6.82 -8.58 -0.51
N ILE A 90 -6.06 -7.50 -0.37
CA ILE A 90 -4.60 -7.54 -0.20
C ILE A 90 -4.25 -7.10 1.21
N ARG A 91 -3.45 -7.92 1.90
CA ARG A 91 -2.95 -7.63 3.24
C ARG A 91 -1.44 -7.82 3.28
N SER A 92 -0.76 -7.09 4.19
CA SER A 92 0.68 -7.27 4.36
C SER A 92 0.98 -8.54 5.15
N GLU A 93 2.12 -9.18 4.84
CA GLU A 93 2.49 -10.44 5.48
C GLU A 93 2.86 -10.26 6.95
N LYS A 94 3.68 -9.25 7.25
CA LYS A 94 4.24 -9.12 8.59
C LYS A 94 3.28 -8.54 9.62
N ALA A 95 2.50 -7.55 9.25
CA ALA A 95 1.59 -6.87 10.18
C ALA A 95 0.13 -7.25 9.97
N ASP A 96 -0.16 -8.01 8.92
CA ASP A 96 -1.54 -8.35 8.55
C ASP A 96 -2.42 -7.10 8.43
N SER A 97 -1.83 -6.00 7.94
CA SER A 97 -2.57 -4.77 7.69
C SER A 97 -3.45 -4.92 6.45
N HIS A 98 -4.70 -4.49 6.55
CA HIS A 98 -5.54 -4.38 5.35
C HIS A 98 -4.98 -3.25 4.48
N LEU A 99 -4.64 -3.56 3.23
CA LEU A 99 -4.05 -2.58 2.31
C LEU A 99 -5.06 -2.11 1.28
N GLY A 100 -5.79 -3.02 0.68
CA GLY A 100 -6.73 -2.73 -0.39
C GLY A 100 -7.12 -3.99 -1.12
N HIS A 101 -7.24 -3.89 -2.45
CA HIS A 101 -7.68 -5.00 -3.29
C HIS A 101 -6.88 -5.05 -4.58
N VAL A 102 -6.85 -6.23 -5.23
CA VAL A 102 -6.23 -6.39 -6.53
C VAL A 102 -7.30 -6.76 -7.56
N PHE A 103 -7.19 -6.19 -8.76
CA PHE A 103 -8.15 -6.38 -9.86
C PHE A 103 -7.40 -6.81 -11.13
N PRO A 104 -8.05 -7.56 -12.04
CA PRO A 104 -7.39 -8.03 -13.26
C PRO A 104 -7.42 -7.04 -14.43
N ASP A 105 -7.79 -5.81 -14.19
CA ASP A 105 -7.93 -4.76 -15.21
C ASP A 105 -6.79 -3.76 -15.20
N GLY A 106 -5.58 -4.21 -14.94
CA GLY A 106 -4.39 -3.37 -14.93
C GLY A 106 -3.63 -3.37 -16.25
N PRO A 107 -2.58 -2.53 -16.36
CA PRO A 107 -1.77 -2.46 -17.58
C PRO A 107 -0.78 -3.62 -17.67
N PRO A 108 -0.25 -3.88 -18.90
CA PRO A 108 0.84 -4.84 -19.00
C PRO A 108 2.08 -4.35 -18.23
N PRO A 109 3.02 -5.23 -17.83
CA PRO A 109 3.07 -6.66 -18.17
C PRO A 109 2.23 -7.56 -17.28
N THR A 110 1.83 -7.14 -16.08
CA THR A 110 1.12 -8.03 -15.16
C THR A 110 -0.37 -8.14 -15.45
N GLY A 111 -0.98 -7.09 -16.01
CA GLY A 111 -2.42 -7.04 -16.18
C GLY A 111 -3.18 -6.84 -14.89
N LEU A 112 -2.48 -6.56 -13.80
CA LEU A 112 -3.07 -6.40 -12.48
C LEU A 112 -3.10 -4.95 -12.03
N ARG A 113 -4.12 -4.60 -11.24
CA ARG A 113 -4.24 -3.29 -10.63
C ARG A 113 -4.39 -3.49 -9.11
N TYR A 114 -3.30 -3.20 -8.39
CA TYR A 114 -3.33 -3.18 -6.92
C TYR A 114 -3.81 -1.80 -6.48
N CYS A 115 -5.03 -1.73 -6.00
CA CYS A 115 -5.65 -0.48 -5.56
C CYS A 115 -5.51 -0.42 -4.04
N ILE A 116 -4.64 0.45 -3.55
CA ILE A 116 -4.16 0.43 -2.17
C ILE A 116 -4.53 1.74 -1.47
N ASN A 117 -4.98 1.67 -0.22
CA ASN A 117 -5.30 2.86 0.56
C ASN A 117 -4.03 3.60 0.98
N SER A 118 -3.99 4.92 0.77
CA SER A 118 -2.86 5.75 1.23
C SER A 118 -2.68 5.64 2.74
N ALA A 119 -3.78 5.53 3.48
CA ALA A 119 -3.73 5.43 4.94
C ALA A 119 -3.02 4.18 5.45
N ALA A 120 -2.85 3.16 4.60
CA ALA A 120 -2.11 1.95 4.95
C ALA A 120 -0.62 2.07 4.65
N LEU A 121 -0.22 3.16 4.00
CA LEU A 121 1.13 3.33 3.45
C LEU A 121 1.85 4.52 4.07
N LYS A 122 3.19 4.43 4.08
CA LYS A 122 4.07 5.56 4.31
C LYS A 122 5.01 5.66 3.12
N PHE A 123 5.08 6.85 2.50
CA PHE A 123 5.97 7.10 1.37
C PHE A 123 7.36 7.47 1.88
N ILE A 124 8.39 6.81 1.34
CA ILE A 124 9.80 7.12 1.64
C ILE A 124 10.42 7.66 0.35
N PRO A 125 10.71 8.97 0.26
CA PRO A 125 11.34 9.54 -0.94
C PRO A 125 12.69 8.89 -1.21
N LYS A 126 13.08 8.81 -2.47
CA LYS A 126 14.36 8.16 -2.84
C LYS A 126 15.57 8.80 -2.16
N GLU A 127 15.52 10.11 -1.88
CA GLU A 127 16.60 10.82 -1.19
C GLU A 127 16.75 10.35 0.25
N ASP A 128 15.69 9.83 0.85
CA ASP A 128 15.66 9.43 2.25
C ASP A 128 15.78 7.92 2.47
N LEU A 129 15.91 7.13 1.40
CA LEU A 129 15.93 5.67 1.51
C LEU A 129 17.03 5.18 2.44
N GLU A 130 18.25 5.69 2.27
CA GLU A 130 19.36 5.27 3.11
C GLU A 130 19.18 5.70 4.56
N LYS A 131 18.74 6.94 4.76
CA LYS A 131 18.49 7.52 6.07
C LYS A 131 17.43 6.74 6.85
N GLU A 132 16.39 6.27 6.16
CA GLU A 132 15.27 5.56 6.79
C GLU A 132 15.50 4.05 6.90
N GLY A 133 16.63 3.54 6.46
CA GLY A 133 16.96 2.12 6.57
C GLY A 133 16.58 1.28 5.35
N TYR A 134 16.27 1.92 4.23
CA TYR A 134 15.87 1.25 2.99
C TYR A 134 16.89 1.45 1.87
N GLY A 135 18.16 1.63 2.21
CA GLY A 135 19.21 1.94 1.23
C GLY A 135 19.34 0.94 0.09
N GLU A 136 18.99 -0.33 0.33
CA GLU A 136 19.03 -1.36 -0.69
C GLU A 136 18.10 -1.08 -1.89
N TYR A 137 17.10 -0.22 -1.71
CA TYR A 137 16.16 0.12 -2.78
C TYR A 137 16.62 1.31 -3.62
N LYS A 138 17.73 1.95 -3.27
CA LYS A 138 18.27 3.06 -4.07
C LYS A 138 18.57 2.66 -5.51
N LYS A 139 19.00 1.42 -5.72
CA LYS A 139 19.32 0.90 -7.04
C LYS A 139 18.14 0.90 -8.01
N LEU A 140 16.90 0.94 -7.50
CA LEU A 140 15.72 1.03 -8.34
C LEU A 140 15.65 2.34 -9.11
N PHE A 141 16.30 3.38 -8.59
CA PHE A 141 16.22 4.73 -9.12
C PHE A 141 17.55 5.23 -9.72
N GLU A 142 18.51 4.36 -9.88
CA GLU A 142 19.80 4.66 -10.51
C GLU A 142 19.78 4.48 -12.02
#